data_c6411a52a503b5725a820ab7915ed366
#
_entry.id   c6411a52a503b5725a820ab7915ed366
#
_cell.length_a   1.000
_cell.length_b   1.000
_cell.length_c   1.000
_cell.angle_alpha   90.00
_cell.angle_beta   90.00
_cell.angle_gamma   90.00
#
_symmetry.space_group_name_H-M   'P 1'
#
loop_
_entity.id
_entity.type
_entity.pdbx_description
1 polymer ?
#
loop_
_entity_poly.entity_id
_entity_poly.type
_entity_poly.pdbx_seq_one_letter_code
_entity_poly.pdbx_strand_id
1 'polypeptide(L)'
;MTVTDTLPQAPADTQSGLDFDAVLRTYEVVSRVLPETPAWSYPLLNAEAGVEVTVKHENVQPTGAFKVRGGVALMAALSPEERRRGVVTASTGN
;
A
#
# COMPACT_ATOMS: atom_id res chain seq x y z
N MET A 1 -2.25 6.29 22.66
CA MET A 1 -1.44 7.21 21.83
C MET A 1 -1.85 7.06 20.37
N THR A 2 -2.17 8.13 19.73
CA THR A 2 -2.61 8.12 18.33
C THR A 2 -1.42 8.36 17.41
N VAL A 3 -1.44 7.71 16.24
CA VAL A 3 -0.39 7.86 15.22
C VAL A 3 -0.28 9.30 14.73
N THR A 4 -1.36 10.06 14.77
CA THR A 4 -1.42 11.46 14.31
C THR A 4 -0.42 12.39 15.00
N ASP A 5 -0.09 12.12 16.27
CA ASP A 5 0.85 12.95 17.04
C ASP A 5 2.32 12.65 16.73
N THR A 6 2.60 11.57 16.01
CA THR A 6 3.94 11.05 15.77
C THR A 6 4.31 10.96 14.30
N LEU A 7 3.35 11.12 13.40
CA LEU A 7 3.63 11.14 11.98
C LEU A 7 4.36 12.43 11.62
N PRO A 8 5.49 12.35 10.92
CA PRO A 8 6.10 13.54 10.36
C PRO A 8 5.06 14.17 9.43
N GLN A 9 4.77 15.44 9.65
CA GLN A 9 3.93 16.17 8.71
C GLN A 9 4.66 16.24 7.36
N ALA A 10 3.94 15.90 6.30
CA ALA A 10 4.47 16.09 4.96
C ALA A 10 4.84 17.57 4.79
N PRO A 11 5.97 17.87 4.12
CA PRO A 11 6.32 19.25 3.81
C PRO A 11 5.14 19.93 3.11
N ALA A 12 4.87 21.17 3.47
CA ALA A 12 3.68 21.91 3.02
C ALA A 12 3.61 22.13 1.50
N ASP A 13 4.69 21.92 0.79
CA ASP A 13 4.79 22.10 -0.66
C ASP A 13 4.69 20.77 -1.44
N THR A 14 4.60 19.63 -0.77
CA THR A 14 4.30 18.38 -1.45
C THR A 14 2.83 18.32 -1.78
N GLN A 15 2.43 19.04 -2.80
CA GLN A 15 1.05 19.01 -3.31
C GLN A 15 0.61 17.63 -3.82
N SER A 16 1.53 16.76 -4.07
CA SER A 16 1.27 15.35 -4.25
C SER A 16 2.50 14.64 -3.74
N GLY A 17 2.46 14.08 -2.59
CA GLY A 17 3.47 13.12 -2.16
C GLY A 17 3.55 11.91 -3.09
N LEU A 18 2.82 11.93 -4.21
CA LEU A 18 2.69 10.87 -5.19
C LEU A 18 3.34 11.30 -6.51
N ASP A 19 4.64 11.23 -6.55
CA ASP A 19 5.36 11.22 -7.81
C ASP A 19 5.86 9.80 -8.12
N PHE A 20 6.31 9.59 -9.34
CA PHE A 20 6.78 8.29 -9.79
C PHE A 20 8.00 7.81 -8.98
N ASP A 21 8.87 8.72 -8.61
CA ASP A 21 10.05 8.38 -7.80
C ASP A 21 9.67 7.92 -6.40
N ALA A 22 8.65 8.51 -5.80
CA ALA A 22 8.10 8.06 -4.51
C ALA A 22 7.53 6.65 -4.61
N VAL A 23 6.83 6.35 -5.71
CA VAL A 23 6.32 5.00 -5.98
C VAL A 23 7.47 4.00 -6.08
N LEU A 24 8.52 4.33 -6.83
CA LEU A 24 9.67 3.45 -6.98
C LEU A 24 10.39 3.19 -5.65
N ARG A 25 10.61 4.23 -4.85
CA ARG A 25 11.22 4.08 -3.52
C ARG A 25 10.39 3.18 -2.61
N THR A 26 9.08 3.35 -2.63
CA THR A 26 8.17 2.52 -1.86
C THR A 26 8.15 1.08 -2.36
N TYR A 27 8.19 0.90 -3.67
CA TYR A 27 8.28 -0.42 -4.29
C TYR A 27 9.51 -1.20 -3.82
N GLU A 28 10.67 -0.55 -3.72
CA GLU A 28 11.89 -1.19 -3.22
C GLU A 28 11.70 -1.78 -1.83
N VAL A 29 11.01 -1.06 -0.95
CA VAL A 29 10.73 -1.52 0.41
C VAL A 29 9.71 -2.65 0.42
N VAL A 30 8.59 -2.44 -0.25
CA VAL A 30 7.47 -3.38 -0.24
C VAL A 30 7.84 -4.71 -0.90
N SER A 31 8.60 -4.67 -2.00
CA SER A 31 9.00 -5.88 -2.73
C SER A 31 9.95 -6.79 -1.95
N ARG A 32 10.63 -6.28 -0.93
CA ARG A 32 11.46 -7.09 -0.04
C ARG A 32 10.65 -7.89 0.98
N VAL A 33 9.43 -7.45 1.25
CA VAL A 33 8.58 -8.02 2.31
C VAL A 33 7.45 -8.84 1.72
N LEU A 34 6.85 -8.36 0.63
CA LEU A 34 5.67 -8.97 0.04
C LEU A 34 5.99 -9.57 -1.33
N PRO A 35 5.43 -10.74 -1.64
CA PRO A 35 5.55 -11.33 -2.96
C PRO A 35 4.78 -10.50 -3.99
N GLU A 36 5.22 -10.60 -5.24
CA GLU A 36 4.46 -10.08 -6.36
C GLU A 36 3.18 -10.88 -6.53
N THR A 37 2.05 -10.20 -6.70
CA THR A 37 0.76 -10.86 -6.93
C THR A 37 0.51 -11.02 -8.43
N PRO A 38 -0.21 -12.09 -8.84
CA PRO A 38 -0.55 -12.29 -10.24
C PRO A 38 -1.41 -11.16 -10.80
N ALA A 39 -1.22 -10.87 -12.08
CA ALA A 39 -2.04 -9.93 -12.83
C ALA A 39 -2.48 -10.61 -14.13
N TRP A 40 -3.76 -10.94 -14.24
CA TRP A 40 -4.29 -11.72 -15.34
C TRP A 40 -5.46 -11.02 -16.03
N SER A 41 -5.65 -11.33 -17.31
CA SER A 41 -6.81 -10.92 -18.08
C SER A 41 -7.74 -12.13 -18.26
N TYR A 42 -9.05 -11.87 -18.24
CA TYR A 42 -10.08 -12.91 -18.31
C TYR A 42 -11.03 -12.61 -19.46
N PRO A 43 -11.15 -13.51 -20.47
CA PRO A 43 -12.00 -13.27 -21.64
C PRO A 43 -13.46 -12.94 -21.30
N LEU A 44 -14.05 -13.64 -20.32
CA LEU A 44 -15.45 -13.41 -19.93
C LEU A 44 -15.62 -12.04 -19.27
N LEU A 45 -14.68 -11.65 -18.41
CA LEU A 45 -14.69 -10.33 -17.79
C LEU A 45 -14.52 -9.23 -18.84
N ASN A 46 -13.60 -9.42 -19.78
CA ASN A 46 -13.37 -8.47 -20.86
C ASN A 46 -14.63 -8.28 -21.72
N ALA A 47 -15.31 -9.37 -22.05
CA ALA A 47 -16.56 -9.33 -22.81
C ALA A 47 -17.65 -8.53 -22.06
N GLU A 48 -17.78 -8.77 -20.76
CA GLU A 48 -18.78 -8.08 -19.94
C GLU A 48 -18.44 -6.60 -19.77
N ALA A 49 -17.16 -6.26 -19.59
CA ALA A 49 -16.71 -4.88 -19.41
C ALA A 49 -16.67 -4.10 -20.73
N GLY A 50 -16.61 -4.77 -21.86
CA GLY A 50 -16.45 -4.13 -23.18
C GLY A 50 -15.05 -3.58 -23.44
N VAL A 51 -14.08 -3.92 -22.60
CA VAL A 51 -12.69 -3.50 -22.72
C VAL A 51 -11.78 -4.59 -22.14
N GLU A 52 -10.51 -4.59 -22.53
CA GLU A 52 -9.53 -5.47 -21.89
C GLU A 52 -9.25 -5.01 -20.47
N VAL A 53 -9.45 -5.91 -19.52
CA VAL A 53 -9.25 -5.66 -18.07
C VAL A 53 -8.14 -6.56 -17.56
N THR A 54 -7.17 -5.98 -16.88
CA THR A 54 -6.18 -6.73 -16.13
C THR A 54 -6.52 -6.68 -14.65
N VAL A 55 -6.69 -7.85 -14.04
CA VAL A 55 -7.01 -7.98 -12.62
C VAL A 55 -5.72 -8.33 -11.87
N LYS A 56 -5.29 -7.47 -10.98
CA LYS A 56 -4.19 -7.75 -10.06
C LYS A 56 -4.76 -8.40 -8.80
N HIS A 57 -4.35 -9.65 -8.56
CA HIS A 57 -4.95 -10.50 -7.52
C HIS A 57 -4.37 -10.23 -6.14
N GLU A 58 -4.77 -9.14 -5.52
CA GLU A 58 -4.33 -8.78 -4.17
C GLU A 58 -4.99 -9.61 -3.06
N ASN A 59 -6.00 -10.39 -3.40
CA ASN A 59 -6.61 -11.36 -2.48
C ASN A 59 -5.65 -12.49 -2.08
N VAL A 60 -4.56 -12.70 -2.82
CA VAL A 60 -3.53 -13.69 -2.47
C VAL A 60 -2.43 -13.13 -1.58
N GLN A 61 -2.50 -11.87 -1.19
CA GLN A 61 -1.61 -11.32 -0.18
C GLN A 61 -1.76 -12.08 1.16
N PRO A 62 -0.72 -12.10 2.01
CA PRO A 62 -0.80 -12.76 3.31
C PRO A 62 -1.98 -12.32 4.18
N THR A 63 -2.42 -11.06 4.01
CA THR A 63 -3.58 -10.50 4.72
C THR A 63 -4.88 -10.62 3.93
N GLY A 64 -4.84 -11.18 2.73
CA GLY A 64 -6.01 -11.34 1.87
C GLY A 64 -6.48 -10.06 1.17
N ALA A 65 -5.73 -8.97 1.26
CA ALA A 65 -6.12 -7.67 0.69
C ALA A 65 -4.91 -6.80 0.35
N PHE A 66 -5.12 -5.77 -0.47
CA PHE A 66 -4.06 -4.88 -0.94
C PHE A 66 -3.50 -3.95 0.15
N LYS A 67 -4.24 -3.71 1.22
CA LYS A 67 -3.85 -2.73 2.27
C LYS A 67 -2.54 -3.05 2.96
N VAL A 68 -2.11 -4.28 2.95
CA VAL A 68 -0.81 -4.69 3.53
C VAL A 68 0.36 -3.95 2.88
N ARG A 69 0.25 -3.55 1.62
CA ARG A 69 1.28 -2.76 0.94
C ARG A 69 1.51 -1.42 1.62
N GLY A 70 0.43 -0.69 1.88
CA GLY A 70 0.50 0.57 2.61
C GLY A 70 0.96 0.39 4.05
N GLY A 71 0.54 -0.69 4.71
CA GLY A 71 1.00 -1.03 6.05
C GLY A 71 2.50 -1.25 6.12
N VAL A 72 3.05 -2.02 5.19
CA VAL A 72 4.50 -2.25 5.11
C VAL A 72 5.24 -0.95 4.84
N ALA A 73 4.77 -0.14 3.88
CA ALA A 73 5.38 1.15 3.56
C ALA A 73 5.40 2.09 4.76
N LEU A 74 4.28 2.20 5.46
CA LEU A 74 4.17 3.03 6.66
C LEU A 74 5.13 2.56 7.77
N MET A 75 5.10 1.27 8.09
CA MET A 75 5.94 0.73 9.15
C MET A 75 7.43 0.88 8.83
N ALA A 76 7.81 0.76 7.57
CA ALA A 76 9.18 0.97 7.15
C ALA A 76 9.63 2.43 7.29
N ALA A 77 8.70 3.38 7.16
CA ALA A 77 8.98 4.81 7.29
C ALA A 77 9.07 5.29 8.73
N LEU A 78 8.58 4.51 9.71
CA LEU A 78 8.63 4.89 11.12
C LEU A 78 10.05 4.81 11.67
N SER A 79 10.41 5.78 12.51
CA SER A 79 11.65 5.72 13.28
C SER A 79 11.62 4.56 14.30
N PRO A 80 12.77 4.11 14.82
CA PRO A 80 12.78 3.10 15.88
C PRO A 80 11.96 3.50 17.09
N GLU A 81 11.97 4.78 17.46
CA GLU A 81 11.18 5.29 18.58
C GLU A 81 9.70 5.25 18.31
N GLU A 82 9.28 5.66 17.11
CA GLU A 82 7.87 5.59 16.68
C GLU A 82 7.37 4.15 16.68
N ARG A 83 8.20 3.19 16.23
CA ARG A 83 7.85 1.76 16.27
C ARG A 83 7.67 1.27 17.70
N ARG A 84 8.51 1.70 18.62
CA ARG A 84 8.38 1.30 20.05
C ARG A 84 7.10 1.83 20.67
N ARG A 85 6.65 3.02 20.27
CA ARG A 85 5.38 3.58 20.71
C ARG A 85 4.17 2.85 20.12
N GLY A 86 4.38 2.19 19.00
CA GLY A 86 3.33 1.45 18.30
C GLY A 86 2.42 2.35 17.46
N VAL A 87 1.44 1.72 16.84
CA VAL A 87 0.48 2.40 15.97
C VAL A 87 -0.94 1.98 16.37
N VAL A 88 -1.87 2.88 16.09
CA VAL A 88 -3.31 2.63 16.24
C VAL A 88 -3.97 2.83 14.89
N THR A 89 -4.87 1.97 14.54
CA THR A 89 -5.61 2.08 13.30
C THR A 89 -7.07 1.73 13.51
N ALA A 90 -7.91 2.20 12.60
CA ALA A 90 -9.32 1.86 12.53
C ALA A 90 -9.70 1.63 11.08
N SER A 91 -10.69 0.76 10.85
CA SER A 91 -11.16 0.42 9.52
C SER A 91 -12.67 0.26 9.53
N THR A 92 -13.31 0.58 8.40
CA THR A 92 -14.75 0.35 8.19
C THR A 92 -15.05 -1.02 7.59
N GLY A 93 -14.04 -1.82 7.35
CA GLY A 93 -14.14 -3.16 6.79
C GLY A 93 -12.84 -3.52 6.05
N ASN A 94 -12.60 -4.78 5.92
CA ASN A 94 -11.44 -5.29 5.22
C ASN A 94 -10.13 -4.71 5.75
#